data_7d78cd8ca440e89594440ed60f5d1ebd
#
_entry.id   7d78cd8ca440e89594440ed60f5d1ebd
#
_cell.length_a   1.000
_cell.length_b   1.000
_cell.length_c   1.000
_cell.angle_alpha   90.00
_cell.angle_beta   90.00
_cell.angle_gamma   90.00
#
_symmetry.space_group_name_H-M   'P 1'
#
loop_
_entity.id
_entity.type
_entity.pdbx_description
1 polymer ?
#
loop_
_entity_poly.entity_id
_entity_poly.type
_entity_poly.pdbx_seq_one_letter_code
_entity_poly.pdbx_strand_id
1 'polypeptide(L)'
;MIHGTTILAVRHRDRAVLAGDGQVTFGQTVVKQGARKIRRLYNDRILAGFAGSAADSFALFTRFEAKLEQYRGNLERSAVELAKDWRSDRILRRLEAMLVVLDRQATFLLSGTGDLIEPDDGIVAIGSGGPYALAAARALVQNTDLDARAVAEKAMAIAGTICIYTNANITVEEL
;
A
#
# COMPACT_ATOMS: atom_id res chain seq x y z
N MET A 1 7.60 -17.45 9.68
CA MET A 1 7.57 -16.15 9.00
C MET A 1 6.21 -15.96 8.34
N ILE A 2 5.57 -14.85 8.59
CA ILE A 2 4.28 -14.52 7.98
C ILE A 2 4.55 -13.79 6.68
N HIS A 3 4.08 -14.35 5.58
CA HIS A 3 4.15 -13.76 4.26
C HIS A 3 2.74 -13.54 3.72
N GLY A 4 2.60 -12.59 2.86
CA GLY A 4 1.37 -12.42 2.11
C GLY A 4 0.88 -10.99 2.19
N THR A 5 1.35 -10.23 1.25
CA THR A 5 0.74 -8.93 0.97
C THR A 5 1.15 -8.49 -0.41
N THR A 6 0.19 -8.02 -1.17
CA THR A 6 0.44 -7.19 -2.35
C THR A 6 -0.47 -5.99 -2.25
N ILE A 7 0.13 -4.83 -2.24
CA ILE A 7 -0.56 -3.53 -2.28
C ILE A 7 -0.10 -2.81 -3.53
N LEU A 8 -1.04 -2.28 -4.29
CA LEU A 8 -0.78 -1.51 -5.51
C LEU A 8 -1.53 -0.19 -5.46
N ALA A 9 -0.82 0.91 -5.63
CA ALA A 9 -1.40 2.23 -5.83
C ALA A 9 -1.23 2.65 -7.30
N VAL A 10 -2.31 3.14 -7.90
CA VAL A 10 -2.33 3.66 -9.27
C VAL A 10 -2.98 5.03 -9.27
N ARG A 11 -2.22 6.03 -9.69
CA ARG A 11 -2.72 7.37 -10.00
C ARG A 11 -2.65 7.56 -11.50
N HIS A 12 -3.81 7.69 -12.12
CA HIS A 12 -3.90 7.79 -13.57
C HIS A 12 -5.20 8.51 -13.96
N ARG A 13 -5.12 9.48 -14.89
CA ARG A 13 -6.28 10.24 -15.41
C ARG A 13 -7.14 10.83 -14.30
N ASP A 14 -6.52 11.56 -13.38
CA ASP A 14 -7.16 12.25 -12.24
C ASP A 14 -7.89 11.32 -11.25
N ARG A 15 -7.59 10.02 -11.28
CA ARG A 15 -8.08 9.03 -10.33
C ARG A 15 -6.93 8.47 -9.51
N ALA A 16 -7.18 8.27 -8.23
CA ALA A 16 -6.25 7.63 -7.31
C ALA A 16 -6.89 6.37 -6.73
N VAL A 17 -6.23 5.24 -6.93
CA VAL A 17 -6.74 3.91 -6.56
C VAL A 17 -5.71 3.18 -5.73
N LEU A 18 -6.17 2.51 -4.68
CA LEU A 18 -5.37 1.60 -3.88
C LEU A 18 -6.02 0.22 -3.89
N ALA A 19 -5.26 -0.80 -4.24
CA ALA A 19 -5.70 -2.18 -4.28
C ALA A 19 -4.85 -3.06 -3.37
N GLY A 20 -5.46 -4.03 -2.74
CA GLY A 20 -4.79 -5.02 -1.91
C GLY A 20 -5.41 -6.40 -2.08
N ASP A 21 -4.58 -7.46 -1.99
CA ASP A 21 -5.07 -8.82 -1.91
C ASP A 21 -5.46 -9.20 -0.48
N GLY A 22 -6.05 -10.38 -0.30
CA GLY A 22 -6.56 -10.84 1.00
C GLY A 22 -5.78 -11.98 1.63
N GLN A 23 -4.70 -12.46 1.02
CA GLN A 23 -4.00 -13.65 1.51
C GLN A 23 -3.08 -13.34 2.69
N VAL A 24 -3.16 -14.18 3.72
CA VAL A 24 -2.16 -14.25 4.79
C VAL A 24 -1.62 -15.67 4.82
N THR A 25 -0.30 -15.82 4.75
CA THR A 25 0.39 -17.11 4.67
C THR A 25 1.36 -17.24 5.84
N PHE A 26 1.30 -18.35 6.52
CA PHE A 26 2.23 -18.72 7.58
C PHE A 26 3.11 -19.88 7.09
N GLY A 27 4.38 -19.62 6.84
CA GLY A 27 5.24 -20.58 6.20
C GLY A 27 4.72 -20.97 4.80
N GLN A 28 4.26 -22.21 4.67
CA GLN A 28 3.68 -22.74 3.43
C GLN A 28 2.15 -22.92 3.50
N THR A 29 1.52 -22.39 4.56
CA THR A 29 0.09 -22.58 4.79
C THR A 29 -0.66 -21.26 4.65
N VAL A 30 -1.68 -21.21 3.80
CA VAL A 30 -2.60 -20.07 3.72
C VAL A 30 -3.54 -20.14 4.94
N VAL A 31 -3.44 -19.15 5.82
CA VAL A 31 -4.23 -19.09 7.06
C VAL A 31 -5.43 -18.15 6.98
N LYS A 32 -5.43 -17.23 6.02
CA LYS A 32 -6.55 -16.32 5.77
C LYS A 32 -6.55 -15.88 4.30
N GLN A 33 -7.74 -15.73 3.73
CA GLN A 33 -7.91 -15.37 2.32
C GLN A 33 -8.61 -14.02 2.11
N GLY A 34 -9.27 -13.49 3.10
CA GLY A 34 -10.02 -12.24 3.04
C GLY A 34 -9.53 -11.19 4.03
N ALA A 35 -8.22 -11.05 4.20
CA ALA A 35 -7.65 -10.00 5.04
C ALA A 35 -7.84 -8.61 4.40
N ARG A 36 -8.13 -7.63 5.22
CA ARG A 36 -8.18 -6.23 4.80
C ARG A 36 -6.83 -5.58 5.07
N LYS A 37 -6.12 -5.22 4.01
CA LYS A 37 -4.77 -4.64 4.05
C LYS A 37 -4.73 -3.17 3.69
N ILE A 38 -5.89 -2.61 3.35
CA ILE A 38 -6.05 -1.19 3.03
C ILE A 38 -7.12 -0.56 3.92
N ARG A 39 -6.94 0.71 4.23
CA ARG A 39 -7.83 1.48 5.10
C ARG A 39 -8.10 2.86 4.53
N ARG A 40 -9.30 3.36 4.81
CA ARG A 40 -9.65 4.76 4.64
C ARG A 40 -9.41 5.50 5.95
N LEU A 41 -8.70 6.61 5.87
CA LEU A 41 -8.30 7.43 7.02
C LEU A 41 -8.78 8.87 6.81
N TYR A 42 -8.83 9.62 7.91
CA TYR A 42 -9.11 11.04 7.93
C TYR A 42 -10.34 11.44 7.10
N ASN A 43 -11.54 11.06 7.60
CA ASN A 43 -12.83 11.35 6.94
C ASN A 43 -12.87 10.89 5.47
N ASP A 44 -12.39 9.68 5.21
CA ASP A 44 -12.35 9.03 3.88
C ASP A 44 -11.54 9.79 2.81
N ARG A 45 -10.67 10.71 3.20
CA ARG A 45 -9.84 11.50 2.28
C ARG A 45 -8.51 10.85 1.94
N ILE A 46 -8.08 9.90 2.74
CA ILE A 46 -6.77 9.27 2.61
C ILE A 46 -6.93 7.76 2.58
N LEU A 47 -6.20 7.12 1.68
CA LEU A 47 -6.07 5.68 1.62
C LEU A 47 -4.68 5.27 2.10
N ALA A 48 -4.61 4.21 2.86
CA ALA A 48 -3.36 3.63 3.35
C ALA A 48 -3.34 2.13 3.17
N GLY A 49 -2.23 1.59 2.70
CA GLY A 49 -1.99 0.17 2.52
C GLY A 49 -0.65 -0.24 3.12
N PHE A 50 -0.58 -1.42 3.67
CA PHE A 50 0.53 -1.86 4.50
C PHE A 50 1.00 -3.26 4.10
N ALA A 51 2.31 -3.45 4.02
CA ALA A 51 2.96 -4.75 3.85
C ALA A 51 3.84 -5.05 5.07
N GLY A 52 3.51 -6.11 5.79
CA GLY A 52 4.20 -6.54 7.02
C GLY A 52 3.28 -7.38 7.91
N SER A 53 3.64 -7.54 9.17
CA SER A 53 2.79 -8.26 10.13
C SER A 53 1.56 -7.45 10.52
N ALA A 54 0.50 -8.12 10.96
CA ALA A 54 -0.72 -7.46 11.42
C ALA A 54 -0.47 -6.53 12.63
N ALA A 55 0.41 -6.94 13.54
CA ALA A 55 0.77 -6.14 14.71
C ALA A 55 1.52 -4.86 14.30
N ASP A 56 2.45 -4.97 13.37
CA ASP A 56 3.21 -3.83 12.84
C ASP A 56 2.30 -2.88 12.06
N SER A 57 1.37 -3.42 11.28
CA SER A 57 0.34 -2.65 10.57
C SER A 57 -0.46 -1.79 11.53
N PHE A 58 -0.96 -2.39 12.59
CA PHE A 58 -1.80 -1.70 13.56
C PHE A 58 -1.04 -0.53 14.22
N ALA A 59 0.21 -0.79 14.63
CA ALA A 59 1.05 0.24 15.25
C ALA A 59 1.28 1.44 14.31
N LEU A 60 1.60 1.17 13.03
CA LEU A 60 1.87 2.20 12.03
C LEU A 60 0.62 2.97 11.63
N PHE A 61 -0.51 2.29 11.43
CA PHE A 61 -1.77 2.99 11.15
C PHE A 61 -2.16 3.91 12.29
N THR A 62 -2.07 3.47 13.54
CA THR A 62 -2.37 4.29 14.72
C THR A 62 -1.47 5.53 14.78
N ARG A 63 -0.18 5.37 14.54
CA ARG A 63 0.78 6.49 14.49
C ARG A 63 0.48 7.44 13.35
N PHE A 64 0.14 6.91 12.19
CA PHE A 64 -0.18 7.73 11.02
C PHE A 64 -1.48 8.53 11.22
N GLU A 65 -2.52 7.89 11.75
CA GLU A 65 -3.76 8.58 12.11
C GLU A 65 -3.51 9.76 13.05
N ALA A 66 -2.67 9.57 14.07
CA ALA A 66 -2.30 10.65 15.00
C ALA A 66 -1.59 11.81 14.27
N LYS A 67 -0.71 11.52 13.32
CA LYS A 67 -0.06 12.55 12.50
C LYS A 67 -1.06 13.29 11.61
N LEU A 68 -2.00 12.56 10.99
CA LEU A 68 -3.05 13.18 10.17
C LEU A 68 -3.93 14.14 10.99
N GLU A 69 -4.29 13.78 12.20
CA GLU A 69 -5.02 14.67 13.10
C GLU A 69 -4.17 15.88 13.48
N GLN A 70 -2.92 15.67 13.86
CA GLN A 70 -1.99 16.74 14.26
C GLN A 70 -1.76 17.75 13.13
N TYR A 71 -1.64 17.29 11.90
CA TYR A 71 -1.36 18.14 10.73
C TYR A 71 -2.58 18.39 9.85
N ARG A 72 -3.78 18.17 10.38
CA ARG A 72 -5.07 18.51 9.77
C ARG A 72 -5.25 17.92 8.37
N GLY A 73 -4.87 16.66 8.19
CA GLY A 73 -5.03 15.93 6.94
C GLY A 73 -3.99 16.27 5.87
N ASN A 74 -2.94 17.01 6.19
CA ASN A 74 -1.82 17.24 5.29
C ASN A 74 -1.03 15.94 5.13
N LEU A 75 -1.20 15.27 3.99
CA LEU A 75 -0.63 13.95 3.73
C LEU A 75 0.90 13.99 3.75
N GLU A 76 1.49 14.89 2.99
CA GLU A 76 2.95 15.01 2.87
C GLU A 76 3.60 15.29 4.23
N ARG A 77 3.08 16.26 4.97
CA ARG A 77 3.58 16.58 6.31
C ARG A 77 3.45 15.41 7.26
N SER A 78 2.31 14.74 7.26
CA SER A 78 2.07 13.57 8.12
C SER A 78 3.01 12.41 7.76
N ALA A 79 3.23 12.17 6.47
CA ALA A 79 4.14 11.14 5.99
C ALA A 79 5.60 11.45 6.35
N VAL A 80 6.05 12.68 6.18
CA VAL A 80 7.41 13.13 6.56
C VAL A 80 7.64 12.92 8.06
N GLU A 81 6.71 13.34 8.88
CA GLU A 81 6.84 13.22 10.34
C GLU A 81 6.76 11.76 10.81
N LEU A 82 5.94 10.93 10.17
CA LEU A 82 5.94 9.49 10.45
C LEU A 82 7.27 8.84 10.06
N ALA A 83 7.84 9.17 8.90
CA ALA A 83 9.13 8.65 8.47
C ALA A 83 10.26 9.02 9.45
N LYS A 84 10.25 10.24 9.97
CA LYS A 84 11.19 10.68 11.01
C LYS A 84 11.04 9.87 12.30
N ASP A 85 9.81 9.67 12.77
CA ASP A 85 9.53 8.86 13.96
C ASP A 85 9.95 7.40 13.74
N TRP A 86 9.64 6.85 12.58
CA TRP A 86 9.99 5.47 12.24
C TRP A 86 11.50 5.24 12.26
N ARG A 87 12.24 6.19 11.75
CA ARG A 87 13.71 6.14 11.74
C ARG A 87 14.32 6.27 13.14
N SER A 88 13.77 7.11 14.01
CA SER A 88 14.36 7.50 15.30
C SER A 88 13.80 6.74 16.49
N ASP A 89 12.57 6.25 16.44
CA ASP A 89 11.93 5.52 17.54
C ASP A 89 12.50 4.09 17.62
N ARG A 90 12.95 3.69 18.80
CA ARG A 90 13.58 2.39 19.04
C ARG A 90 12.63 1.20 18.76
N ILE A 91 11.35 1.40 18.97
CA ILE A 91 10.32 0.37 18.75
C ILE A 91 9.97 0.33 17.27
N LEU A 92 9.62 1.47 16.68
CA LEU A 92 9.18 1.55 15.29
C LEU A 92 10.24 1.10 14.30
N ARG A 93 11.50 1.45 14.50
CA ARG A 93 12.58 1.07 13.57
C ARG A 93 12.89 -0.43 13.53
N ARG A 94 12.34 -1.22 14.47
CA ARG A 94 12.40 -2.68 14.42
C ARG A 94 11.34 -3.30 13.54
N LEU A 95 10.36 -2.51 13.07
CA LEU A 95 9.31 -2.99 12.22
C LEU A 95 9.84 -3.17 10.80
N GLU A 96 9.80 -4.39 10.32
CA GLU A 96 10.09 -4.72 8.93
C GLU A 96 8.81 -4.57 8.12
N ALA A 97 8.58 -3.38 7.62
CA ALA A 97 7.31 -3.02 7.02
C ALA A 97 7.47 -1.94 5.96
N MET A 98 6.47 -1.84 5.11
CA MET A 98 6.30 -0.76 4.14
C MET A 98 4.86 -0.25 4.18
N LEU A 99 4.70 1.03 3.96
CA LEU A 99 3.40 1.71 3.97
C LEU A 99 3.24 2.53 2.69
N VAL A 100 2.11 2.40 2.03
CA VAL A 100 1.71 3.30 0.94
C VAL A 100 0.55 4.15 1.42
N VAL A 101 0.65 5.45 1.25
CA VAL A 101 -0.39 6.41 1.59
C VAL A 101 -0.69 7.31 0.41
N LEU A 102 -1.95 7.63 0.19
CA LEU A 102 -2.34 8.52 -0.90
C LEU A 102 -3.60 9.32 -0.57
N ASP A 103 -3.66 10.48 -1.16
CA ASP A 103 -4.86 11.30 -1.27
C ASP A 103 -5.15 11.63 -2.74
N ARG A 104 -6.02 12.58 -3.00
CA ARG A 104 -6.33 13.00 -4.38
C ARG A 104 -5.17 13.68 -5.10
N GLN A 105 -4.14 14.13 -4.38
CA GLN A 105 -3.06 14.96 -4.93
C GLN A 105 -1.72 14.23 -4.99
N ALA A 106 -1.42 13.35 -4.04
CA ALA A 106 -0.11 12.75 -3.89
C ALA A 106 -0.18 11.28 -3.46
N THR A 107 0.90 10.55 -3.73
CA THR A 107 1.12 9.16 -3.32
C THR A 107 2.53 9.05 -2.75
N PHE A 108 2.66 8.44 -1.58
CA PHE A 108 3.96 8.24 -0.92
C PHE A 108 4.15 6.80 -0.49
N LEU A 109 5.37 6.32 -0.67
CA LEU A 109 5.88 5.08 -0.11
C LEU A 109 6.77 5.41 1.09
N LEU A 110 6.50 4.78 2.23
CA LEU A 110 7.33 4.84 3.42
C LEU A 110 7.90 3.48 3.74
N SER A 111 9.18 3.43 4.11
CA SER A 111 9.84 2.20 4.53
C SER A 111 10.35 2.27 5.96
N GLY A 112 10.65 1.11 6.55
CA GLY A 112 11.19 0.99 7.91
C GLY A 112 12.57 1.61 8.10
N THR A 113 13.27 1.92 7.02
CA THR A 113 14.56 2.64 7.04
C THR A 113 14.38 4.16 7.10
N GLY A 114 13.13 4.64 7.08
CA GLY A 114 12.81 6.06 7.10
C GLY A 114 12.81 6.72 5.73
N ASP A 115 12.78 5.91 4.67
CA ASP A 115 12.65 6.43 3.31
C ASP A 115 11.23 6.93 3.07
N LEU A 116 11.13 8.05 2.39
CA LEU A 116 9.90 8.62 1.89
C LEU A 116 10.07 8.85 0.39
N ILE A 117 9.29 8.13 -0.41
CA ILE A 117 9.43 8.13 -1.86
C ILE A 117 8.10 8.49 -2.50
N GLU A 118 8.12 9.47 -3.39
CA GLU A 118 7.01 9.78 -4.29
C GLU A 118 7.30 9.14 -5.66
N PRO A 119 6.41 8.26 -6.17
CA PRO A 119 6.65 7.62 -7.47
C PRO A 119 6.52 8.61 -8.62
N ASP A 120 7.44 8.54 -9.59
CA ASP A 120 7.47 9.46 -10.74
C ASP A 120 6.24 9.32 -11.66
N ASP A 121 5.76 8.10 -11.83
CA ASP A 121 4.65 7.76 -12.74
C ASP A 121 3.30 7.56 -12.03
N GLY A 122 3.23 7.86 -10.74
CA GLY A 122 2.02 7.67 -9.95
C GLY A 122 1.68 6.22 -9.62
N ILE A 123 2.59 5.27 -9.87
CA ILE A 123 2.39 3.85 -9.62
C ILE A 123 3.42 3.35 -8.62
N VAL A 124 2.96 2.71 -7.55
CA VAL A 124 3.82 2.07 -6.56
C VAL A 124 3.19 0.79 -6.05
N ALA A 125 4.01 -0.22 -5.80
CA ALA A 125 3.54 -1.47 -5.22
C ALA A 125 4.50 -1.95 -4.14
N ILE A 126 3.94 -2.58 -3.13
CA ILE A 126 4.68 -3.15 -1.99
C ILE A 126 4.25 -4.57 -1.71
N GLY A 127 5.08 -5.28 -0.98
CA GLY A 127 4.85 -6.66 -0.58
C GLY A 127 5.42 -7.68 -1.56
N SER A 128 5.16 -8.96 -1.29
CA SER A 128 5.77 -10.08 -2.03
C SER A 128 5.37 -10.13 -3.51
N GLY A 129 4.14 -9.77 -3.85
CA GLY A 129 3.69 -9.65 -5.24
C GLY A 129 3.87 -8.25 -5.85
N GLY A 130 4.43 -7.32 -5.10
CA GLY A 130 4.61 -5.93 -5.51
C GLY A 130 5.29 -5.76 -6.87
N PRO A 131 6.46 -6.35 -7.12
CA PRO A 131 7.14 -6.22 -8.41
C PRO A 131 6.31 -6.68 -9.61
N TYR A 132 5.53 -7.74 -9.45
CA TYR A 132 4.65 -8.24 -10.52
C TYR A 132 3.48 -7.29 -10.79
N ALA A 133 2.84 -6.81 -9.73
CA ALA A 133 1.76 -5.83 -9.84
C ALA A 133 2.26 -4.51 -10.44
N LEU A 134 3.43 -4.04 -10.03
CA LEU A 134 4.05 -2.83 -10.56
C LEU A 134 4.34 -2.94 -12.05
N ALA A 135 4.98 -4.01 -12.48
CA ALA A 135 5.30 -4.23 -13.88
C ALA A 135 4.03 -4.34 -14.74
N ALA A 136 3.03 -5.07 -14.27
CA ALA A 136 1.75 -5.21 -14.96
C ALA A 136 1.01 -3.86 -15.05
N ALA A 137 0.94 -3.09 -13.97
CA ALA A 137 0.29 -1.79 -13.97
C ALA A 137 0.95 -0.80 -14.93
N ARG A 138 2.28 -0.74 -14.94
CA ARG A 138 3.04 0.10 -15.88
C ARG A 138 2.77 -0.29 -17.33
N ALA A 139 2.82 -1.58 -17.64
CA ALA A 139 2.53 -2.07 -19.00
C ALA A 139 1.10 -1.72 -19.45
N LEU A 140 0.12 -1.86 -18.57
CA LEU A 140 -1.28 -1.52 -18.87
C LEU A 140 -1.48 -0.03 -19.09
N VAL A 141 -0.89 0.81 -18.25
CA VAL A 141 -0.99 2.27 -18.42
C VAL A 141 -0.35 2.73 -19.72
N GLN A 142 0.81 2.16 -20.09
CA GLN A 142 1.56 2.57 -21.26
C GLN A 142 0.96 2.06 -22.58
N ASN A 143 0.20 0.98 -22.57
CA ASN A 143 -0.22 0.27 -23.79
C ASN A 143 -1.73 0.10 -23.94
N THR A 144 -2.55 0.63 -23.03
CA THR A 144 -4.02 0.53 -23.08
C THR A 144 -4.67 1.87 -22.68
N ASP A 145 -5.96 1.96 -22.93
CA ASP A 145 -6.80 3.11 -22.50
C ASP A 145 -7.56 2.84 -21.20
N LEU A 146 -7.16 1.86 -20.43
CA LEU A 146 -7.80 1.51 -19.15
C LEU A 146 -7.68 2.65 -18.13
N ASP A 147 -8.73 2.84 -17.36
CA ASP A 147 -8.70 3.76 -16.22
C ASP A 147 -7.91 3.20 -15.04
N ALA A 148 -7.66 4.02 -14.02
CA ALA A 148 -6.85 3.63 -12.86
C ALA A 148 -7.40 2.39 -12.16
N ARG A 149 -8.72 2.28 -11.98
CA ARG A 149 -9.36 1.13 -11.33
C ARG A 149 -9.16 -0.16 -12.13
N ALA A 150 -9.42 -0.12 -13.43
CA ALA A 150 -9.24 -1.29 -14.30
C ALA A 150 -7.77 -1.73 -14.36
N VAL A 151 -6.84 -0.79 -14.42
CA VAL A 151 -5.40 -1.07 -14.34
C VAL A 151 -5.07 -1.79 -13.03
N ALA A 152 -5.52 -1.27 -11.89
CA ALA A 152 -5.25 -1.87 -10.59
C ALA A 152 -5.83 -3.29 -10.48
N GLU A 153 -7.07 -3.49 -10.88
CA GLU A 153 -7.74 -4.80 -10.84
C GLU A 153 -7.01 -5.84 -11.70
N LYS A 154 -6.66 -5.47 -12.94
CA LYS A 154 -5.95 -6.38 -13.85
C LYS A 154 -4.52 -6.67 -13.41
N ALA A 155 -3.80 -5.66 -12.95
CA ALA A 155 -2.44 -5.82 -12.46
C ALA A 155 -2.38 -6.72 -11.21
N MET A 156 -3.32 -6.56 -10.29
CA MET A 156 -3.43 -7.41 -9.11
C MET A 156 -3.81 -8.84 -9.47
N ALA A 157 -4.68 -9.05 -10.45
CA ALA A 157 -5.02 -10.39 -10.95
C ALA A 157 -3.79 -11.08 -11.54
N ILE A 158 -2.99 -10.38 -12.33
CA ILE A 158 -1.73 -10.90 -12.87
C ILE A 158 -0.75 -11.27 -11.76
N ALA A 159 -0.56 -10.39 -10.78
CA ALA A 159 0.30 -10.68 -9.64
C ALA A 159 -0.15 -11.93 -8.89
N GLY A 160 -1.46 -12.13 -8.74
CA GLY A 160 -2.03 -13.33 -8.10
C GLY A 160 -1.78 -14.63 -8.85
N THR A 161 -1.54 -14.58 -10.17
CA THR A 161 -1.18 -15.78 -10.96
C THR A 161 0.31 -16.14 -10.86
N ILE A 162 1.13 -15.22 -10.38
CA ILE A 162 2.59 -15.39 -10.35
C ILE A 162 3.09 -15.58 -8.91
N CYS A 163 2.64 -14.71 -8.00
CA CYS A 163 3.08 -14.72 -6.62
C CYS A 163 2.25 -15.69 -5.78
N ILE A 164 2.90 -16.71 -5.22
CA ILE A 164 2.23 -17.72 -4.37
C ILE A 164 1.66 -17.15 -3.07
N TYR A 165 2.08 -15.95 -2.68
CA TYR A 165 1.61 -15.24 -1.47
C TYR A 165 0.48 -14.25 -1.73
N THR A 166 -0.02 -14.19 -2.96
CA THR A 166 -1.06 -13.24 -3.41
C THR A 166 -2.24 -14.00 -3.96
N ASN A 167 -3.46 -13.68 -3.52
CA ASN A 167 -4.67 -14.33 -4.03
C ASN A 167 -5.50 -13.39 -4.91
N ALA A 168 -6.63 -13.90 -5.41
CA ALA A 168 -7.55 -13.18 -6.27
C ALA A 168 -8.64 -12.40 -5.50
N ASN A 169 -8.63 -12.46 -4.17
CA ASN A 169 -9.56 -11.69 -3.33
C ASN A 169 -9.04 -10.26 -3.19
N ILE A 170 -9.36 -9.42 -4.15
CA ILE A 170 -8.82 -8.08 -4.26
C ILE A 170 -9.83 -7.06 -3.76
N THR A 171 -9.39 -6.23 -2.83
CA THR A 171 -10.12 -5.05 -2.39
C THR A 171 -9.58 -3.84 -3.13
N VAL A 172 -10.46 -3.03 -3.70
CA VAL A 172 -10.08 -1.80 -4.42
C VAL A 172 -10.82 -0.63 -3.80
N GLU A 173 -10.08 0.40 -3.45
CA GLU A 173 -10.58 1.66 -2.94
C GLU A 173 -10.15 2.81 -3.86
N GLU A 174 -11.04 3.75 -4.08
CA GLU A 174 -10.85 4.87 -5.01
C GLU A 174 -11.20 6.21 -4.36
N LEU A 175 -10.41 7.24 -4.68
CA LEU A 175 -10.63 8.63 -4.29
C LEU A 175 -11.03 9.51 -5.48
#